data_1f701c7ebd63c46d9af6508331326f33
#
_entry.id   1f701c7ebd63c46d9af6508331326f33
#
_cell.length_a   1.000
_cell.length_b   1.000
_cell.length_c   1.000
_cell.angle_alpha   90.00
_cell.angle_beta   90.00
_cell.angle_gamma   90.00
#
_symmetry.space_group_name_H-M   'P 1'
#
loop_
_entity.id
_entity.type
_entity.pdbx_description
1 polymer ?
#
loop_
_entity_poly.entity_id
_entity_poly.type
_entity_poly.pdbx_seq_one_letter_code
_entity_poly.pdbx_strand_id
1 'polypeptide(L)' 'FPLTTGNTFNYYNHYATQLTNTGLKPIAVADLDFYVLGYDTSILSNVTISSTGVLSYDVITNISTKTFVDVRFFTK' A
#
# COMPACT_ATOMS: atom_id res chain seq x y z
N PHE A 1 13.44 -11.43 -6.96
CA PHE A 1 12.00 -11.55 -7.22
C PHE A 1 11.75 -11.61 -8.72
N PRO A 2 10.86 -12.48 -9.19
CA PRO A 2 10.48 -12.45 -10.59
C PRO A 2 9.76 -11.15 -10.93
N LEU A 3 9.89 -10.70 -12.18
CA LEU A 3 9.11 -9.58 -12.69
C LEU A 3 7.65 -10.01 -12.76
N THR A 4 6.75 -9.21 -12.20
CA THR A 4 5.33 -9.56 -12.10
C THR A 4 4.46 -8.33 -12.36
N THR A 5 3.23 -8.59 -12.81
CA THR A 5 2.22 -7.55 -13.02
C THR A 5 0.98 -7.88 -12.20
N GLY A 6 0.17 -6.85 -11.90
CA GLY A 6 -1.09 -7.03 -11.18
C GLY A 6 -0.93 -7.46 -9.73
N ASN A 7 0.17 -7.09 -9.09
CA ASN A 7 0.39 -7.38 -7.68
C ASN A 7 -0.49 -6.49 -6.82
N THR A 8 -0.97 -7.03 -5.69
CA THR A 8 -1.80 -6.27 -4.75
C THR A 8 -1.32 -6.46 -3.32
N PHE A 9 -1.52 -5.43 -2.50
CA PHE A 9 -1.27 -5.48 -1.07
C PHE A 9 -2.37 -4.71 -0.35
N ASN A 10 -3.07 -5.36 0.57
CA ASN A 10 -4.13 -4.70 1.34
C ASN A 10 -3.52 -3.88 2.47
N TYR A 11 -3.23 -2.62 2.18
CA TYR A 11 -2.62 -1.68 3.12
C TYR A 11 -3.52 -1.40 4.33
N TYR A 12 -4.82 -1.22 4.09
CA TYR A 12 -5.77 -0.99 5.19
C TYR A 12 -5.80 -2.17 6.15
N ASN A 13 -5.85 -3.40 5.64
CA ASN A 13 -5.88 -4.59 6.48
C ASN A 13 -4.62 -4.70 7.34
N HIS A 14 -3.46 -4.36 6.78
CA HIS A 14 -2.19 -4.35 7.50
C HIS A 14 -2.24 -3.35 8.67
N TYR A 15 -2.70 -2.12 8.42
CA TYR A 15 -2.88 -1.09 9.45
C TYR A 15 -3.87 -1.54 10.53
N ALA A 16 -5.05 -2.02 10.13
CA ALA A 16 -6.09 -2.44 11.06
C ALA A 16 -5.63 -3.60 11.96
N THR A 17 -4.90 -4.56 11.39
CA THR A 17 -4.37 -5.70 12.14
C THR A 17 -3.36 -5.25 13.18
N GLN A 18 -2.46 -4.32 12.83
CA GLN A 18 -1.49 -3.80 13.79
C GLN A 18 -2.15 -3.09 14.96
N LEU A 19 -3.18 -2.26 14.71
CA LEU A 19 -3.90 -1.58 15.79
C LEU A 19 -4.64 -2.58 16.67
N THR A 20 -5.33 -3.55 16.07
CA THR A 20 -6.06 -4.57 16.82
C THR A 20 -5.12 -5.37 17.72
N ASN A 21 -3.93 -5.72 17.23
CA ASN A 21 -2.93 -6.45 18.01
C ASN A 21 -2.40 -5.67 19.21
N THR A 22 -2.49 -4.33 19.18
CA THR A 22 -2.08 -3.47 20.29
C THR A 22 -3.25 -3.07 21.19
N GLY A 23 -4.45 -3.61 20.94
CA GLY A 23 -5.64 -3.31 21.73
C GLY A 23 -6.35 -2.02 21.32
N LEU A 24 -5.98 -1.43 20.19
CA LEU A 24 -6.60 -0.20 19.68
C LEU A 24 -7.65 -0.56 18.62
N LYS A 25 -8.65 0.32 18.49
CA LYS A 25 -9.69 0.16 17.47
C LYS A 25 -9.31 0.94 16.23
N PRO A 26 -9.18 0.29 15.06
CA PRO A 26 -8.87 1.00 13.83
C PRO A 26 -10.04 1.86 13.35
N ILE A 27 -9.73 2.92 12.59
CA ILE A 27 -10.74 3.73 11.92
C ILE A 27 -11.32 2.92 10.78
N ALA A 28 -12.64 2.99 10.58
CA ALA A 28 -13.32 2.26 9.51
C ALA A 28 -12.77 2.69 8.15
N VAL A 29 -12.64 1.73 7.22
CA VAL A 29 -12.07 2.01 5.89
C VAL A 29 -12.86 3.07 5.13
N ALA A 30 -14.19 3.12 5.32
CA ALA A 30 -15.04 4.12 4.69
C ALA A 30 -14.77 5.55 5.15
N ASP A 31 -14.11 5.74 6.29
CA ASP A 31 -13.78 7.05 6.87
C ASP A 31 -12.36 7.50 6.55
N LEU A 32 -11.66 6.79 5.66
CA LEU A 32 -10.28 7.08 5.30
C LEU A 32 -10.14 7.34 3.80
N ASP A 33 -9.24 8.27 3.47
CA ASP A 33 -8.75 8.50 2.11
C ASP A 33 -7.29 8.03 2.05
N PHE A 34 -6.95 7.32 0.98
CA PHE A 34 -5.62 6.75 0.78
C PHE A 34 -4.94 7.40 -0.42
N TYR A 35 -3.62 7.64 -0.30
CA TYR A 35 -2.83 8.28 -1.34
C TYR A 35 -1.48 7.61 -1.47
N VAL A 36 -1.01 7.46 -2.71
CA VAL A 36 0.38 7.11 -3.01
C VAL A 36 1.12 8.40 -3.27
N LEU A 37 2.07 8.76 -2.41
CA LEU A 37 2.84 9.99 -2.52
C LEU A 37 4.13 9.81 -3.32
N GLY A 38 4.68 8.61 -3.34
CA GLY A 38 5.89 8.32 -4.08
C GLY A 38 6.25 6.85 -4.06
N TYR A 39 7.05 6.43 -5.02
CA TYR A 39 7.56 5.08 -5.10
C TYR A 39 8.81 5.04 -5.98
N ASP A 40 9.54 3.93 -5.92
CA ASP A 40 10.74 3.74 -6.75
C ASP A 40 10.33 3.43 -8.19
N THR A 41 10.37 4.44 -9.05
CA THR A 41 9.93 4.34 -10.45
C THR A 41 10.86 3.49 -11.31
N SER A 42 12.06 3.19 -10.85
CA SER A 42 12.99 2.29 -11.57
C SER A 42 12.66 0.82 -11.36
N ILE A 43 11.84 0.49 -10.37
CA ILE A 43 11.50 -0.89 -9.99
C ILE A 43 10.02 -1.16 -10.13
N LEU A 44 9.17 -0.16 -9.83
CA LEU A 44 7.72 -0.30 -9.81
C LEU A 44 7.07 0.60 -10.86
N SER A 45 5.94 0.15 -11.40
CA SER A 45 5.08 0.96 -12.27
C SER A 45 3.61 0.67 -11.99
N ASN A 46 2.73 1.53 -12.54
CA ASN A 46 1.28 1.40 -12.38
C ASN A 46 0.86 1.29 -10.90
N VAL A 47 1.53 2.06 -10.04
CA VAL A 47 1.27 2.04 -8.59
C VAL A 47 0.03 2.88 -8.31
N THR A 48 -1.01 2.25 -7.80
CA THR A 48 -2.27 2.91 -7.43
C THR A 48 -2.79 2.33 -6.13
N ILE A 49 -3.66 3.08 -5.44
CA ILE A 49 -4.34 2.58 -4.26
C ILE A 49 -5.83 2.84 -4.39
N SER A 50 -6.64 1.83 -4.07
CA SER A 50 -8.09 1.92 -4.14
C SER A 50 -8.68 2.65 -2.93
N SER A 51 -9.96 3.02 -3.02
CA SER A 51 -10.69 3.64 -1.90
C SER A 51 -10.82 2.71 -0.70
N THR A 52 -10.61 1.41 -0.88
CA THR A 52 -10.63 0.43 0.20
C THR A 52 -9.24 0.12 0.76
N GLY A 53 -8.21 0.87 0.32
CA GLY A 53 -6.86 0.72 0.83
C GLY A 53 -6.07 -0.44 0.24
N VAL A 54 -6.45 -0.93 -0.95
CA VAL A 54 -5.72 -1.99 -1.65
C VAL A 54 -4.74 -1.35 -2.63
N LEU A 55 -3.46 -1.56 -2.38
CA LEU A 55 -2.38 -1.10 -3.25
C LEU A 55 -2.22 -2.07 -4.41
N SER A 56 -2.10 -1.54 -5.63
CA SER A 56 -1.83 -2.31 -6.85
C SER A 56 -0.54 -1.80 -7.48
N TYR A 57 0.28 -2.71 -7.99
CA TYR A 57 1.57 -2.34 -8.57
C TYR A 57 2.11 -3.42 -9.50
N ASP A 58 3.01 -3.02 -10.40
CA ASP A 58 3.77 -3.93 -11.26
C ASP A 58 5.26 -3.83 -10.90
N VAL A 59 5.95 -4.96 -10.91
CA VAL A 59 7.39 -5.03 -10.70
C VAL A 59 8.07 -5.13 -12.06
N ILE A 60 8.85 -4.12 -12.42
CA ILE A 60 9.48 -4.03 -13.74
C ILE A 60 10.99 -4.30 -13.73
N THR A 61 11.57 -4.46 -12.54
CA THR A 61 13.00 -4.77 -12.34
C THR A 61 13.12 -5.56 -11.04
N ASN A 62 14.23 -6.27 -10.85
CA ASN A 62 14.47 -6.99 -9.61
C ASN A 62 14.38 -6.07 -8.39
N ILE A 63 13.54 -6.44 -7.43
CA ILE A 63 13.37 -5.66 -6.20
C ILE A 63 14.66 -5.71 -5.37
N SER A 64 15.10 -4.53 -4.91
CA SER A 64 16.20 -4.39 -3.96
C SER A 64 15.65 -4.11 -2.57
N THR A 65 16.52 -4.17 -1.56
CA THR A 65 16.17 -3.82 -0.18
C THR A 65 15.82 -2.34 0.00
N LYS A 66 16.12 -1.50 -1.01
CA LYS A 66 15.82 -0.05 -0.99
C LYS A 66 14.55 0.31 -1.72
N THR A 67 13.84 -0.68 -2.26
CA THR A 67 12.54 -0.43 -2.92
C THR A 67 11.54 0.07 -1.90
N PHE A 68 10.81 1.13 -2.26
CA PHE A 68 9.84 1.73 -1.35
C PHE A 68 8.56 2.15 -2.08
N VAL A 69 7.47 2.21 -1.32
CA VAL A 69 6.22 2.88 -1.70
C VAL A 69 5.79 3.72 -0.50
N ASP A 70 5.58 5.01 -0.71
CA ASP A 70 5.10 5.92 0.33
C ASP A 70 3.58 6.04 0.22
N VAL A 71 2.88 5.37 1.13
CA VAL A 71 1.42 5.39 1.21
C VAL A 71 1.01 6.20 2.43
N ARG A 72 0.08 7.13 2.23
CA ARG A 72 -0.49 7.94 3.31
C ARG A 72 -1.99 7.79 3.33
N PHE A 73 -2.57 7.89 4.51
CA PHE A 73 -4.02 7.89 4.66
C PHE A 73 -4.42 8.99 5.64
N PHE A 74 -5.61 9.55 5.39
CA PHE A 74 -6.16 10.65 6.17
C PHE A 74 -7.62 10.34 6.49
N THR A 75 -8.09 10.82 7.63
CA THR A 75 -9.53 10.79 7.94
C THR A 75 -10.28 11.77 7.04
N LYS A 76 -11.45 11.33 6.59
CA LYS A 76 -12.33 12.18 5.79
C LYS A 76 -12.89 13.33 6.61
#